data_e570e2208efca10764b5efca879aa8b6
#
_entry.id   e570e2208efca10764b5efca879aa8b6
#
_cell.length_a   1.000
_cell.length_b   1.000
_cell.length_c   1.000
_cell.angle_alpha   90.00
_cell.angle_beta   90.00
_cell.angle_gamma   90.00
#
_symmetry.space_group_name_H-M   'P 1'
#
loop_
_entity.id
_entity.type
_entity.pdbx_description
1 polymer ?
#
loop_
_entity_poly.entity_id
_entity_poly.type
_entity_poly.pdbx_seq_one_letter_code
_entity_poly.pdbx_strand_id
1 'polypeptide(L)'
;MQSTESKLQSVSAGVPQGSVLGPLLFLLYVNDISDNLLSLTRLYADDSSLFCSTTSLRDMEGILNHNFQLISAWSERWLVNFNPNKTEALFFCNKNTQSNPVLRFDNTPINFVQHHKHLGLTLSNNCNWNKHIEIILGSAWKVVGIMRKMKFSLSRQALNQIYLSYVRPVLEYSSIVWDGCTVQSSHSLELLQNEAARIVTGLTRSTSLENLYSECGWESLSIRRRNQKICFMYKVYNNLVPSYVDDLFPHQRNLEHSYQLRNNDDFSSYRTRTTLFKKSCVPSSIPLWNSLDTNIRNSTSLSAFKNKVCSNPNKISSSHRFFYGKRYLSIMHARIRNGCSDLNFDLHNNHLRENSYCACSENIETAEHFFFRCIKYNTIRLVLFQKTRSLHPLNINLLLYGSDNLNYNDNVLIFNAVQEFIKSSDRFKH
;
A
#
# COMPACT_ATOMS: atom_id res chain seq x y z
N MET A 1 -38.36 -4.08 17.70
CA MET A 1 -38.07 -4.53 16.33
C MET A 1 -38.97 -5.71 16.05
N GLN A 2 -39.89 -5.59 15.12
CA GLN A 2 -40.71 -6.74 14.67
C GLN A 2 -39.80 -7.62 13.81
N SER A 3 -39.62 -8.88 14.21
CA SER A 3 -38.92 -9.88 13.41
C SER A 3 -39.81 -10.26 12.22
N THR A 4 -39.44 -9.81 11.03
CA THR A 4 -40.05 -10.29 9.78
C THR A 4 -39.28 -11.52 9.34
N GLU A 5 -39.90 -12.69 9.52
CA GLU A 5 -39.37 -13.96 9.00
C GLU A 5 -39.76 -14.11 7.53
N SER A 6 -38.77 -14.58 6.72
CA SER A 6 -39.03 -14.93 5.31
C SER A 6 -39.85 -16.21 5.21
N LYS A 7 -40.66 -16.34 4.16
CA LYS A 7 -41.41 -17.58 3.90
C LYS A 7 -40.44 -18.73 3.58
N LEU A 8 -40.68 -19.90 4.15
CA LEU A 8 -39.95 -21.10 3.82
C LEU A 8 -40.14 -21.45 2.33
N GLN A 9 -39.06 -21.66 1.62
CA GLN A 9 -39.06 -22.18 0.24
C GLN A 9 -38.21 -23.44 0.19
N SER A 10 -38.62 -24.41 -0.65
CA SER A 10 -37.85 -25.64 -0.85
C SER A 10 -36.57 -25.29 -1.66
N VAL A 11 -35.43 -25.76 -1.18
CA VAL A 11 -34.13 -25.65 -1.88
C VAL A 11 -33.85 -27.03 -2.49
N SER A 12 -33.93 -27.11 -3.81
CA SER A 12 -33.71 -28.37 -4.55
C SER A 12 -32.23 -28.60 -4.91
N ALA A 13 -31.39 -27.54 -4.90
CA ALA A 13 -29.97 -27.61 -5.20
C ALA A 13 -29.21 -26.46 -4.56
N GLY A 14 -27.88 -26.64 -4.41
CA GLY A 14 -26.99 -25.63 -3.85
C GLY A 14 -26.91 -25.67 -2.33
N VAL A 15 -26.19 -24.70 -1.77
CA VAL A 15 -26.00 -24.52 -0.32
C VAL A 15 -26.36 -23.08 0.08
N PRO A 16 -26.86 -22.87 1.32
CA PRO A 16 -27.16 -21.51 1.76
C PRO A 16 -25.94 -20.60 1.70
N GLN A 17 -26.08 -19.43 1.09
CA GLN A 17 -25.01 -18.41 1.07
C GLN A 17 -24.69 -17.98 2.51
N GLY A 18 -23.39 -17.91 2.84
CA GLY A 18 -22.92 -17.58 4.19
C GLY A 18 -22.83 -18.80 5.15
N SER A 19 -23.16 -20.02 4.70
CA SER A 19 -22.89 -21.22 5.48
C SER A 19 -21.38 -21.50 5.56
N VAL A 20 -20.93 -22.07 6.68
CA VAL A 20 -19.51 -22.42 6.88
C VAL A 20 -19.06 -23.54 5.93
N LEU A 21 -19.93 -24.50 5.64
CA LEU A 21 -19.65 -25.66 4.78
C LEU A 21 -19.79 -25.35 3.28
N GLY A 22 -20.52 -24.30 2.89
CA GLY A 22 -20.78 -23.99 1.50
C GLY A 22 -19.52 -23.89 0.63
N PRO A 23 -18.50 -23.11 1.00
CA PRO A 23 -17.26 -23.04 0.24
C PRO A 23 -16.52 -24.36 0.13
N LEU A 24 -16.50 -25.18 1.20
CA LEU A 24 -15.85 -26.49 1.18
C LEU A 24 -16.56 -27.47 0.25
N LEU A 25 -17.90 -27.54 0.31
CA LEU A 25 -18.69 -28.40 -0.55
C LEU A 25 -18.55 -28.00 -2.02
N PHE A 26 -18.49 -26.67 -2.30
CA PHE A 26 -18.23 -26.17 -3.65
C PHE A 26 -16.86 -26.62 -4.17
N LEU A 27 -15.80 -26.50 -3.37
CA LEU A 27 -14.46 -26.94 -3.75
C LEU A 27 -14.40 -28.44 -4.03
N LEU A 28 -15.05 -29.26 -3.21
CA LEU A 28 -15.17 -30.71 -3.46
C LEU A 28 -15.92 -31.00 -4.76
N TYR A 29 -16.96 -30.23 -5.04
CA TYR A 29 -17.82 -30.41 -6.22
C TYR A 29 -17.07 -30.07 -7.53
N VAL A 30 -16.20 -29.06 -7.54
CA VAL A 30 -15.47 -28.62 -8.75
C VAL A 30 -14.05 -29.17 -8.84
N ASN A 31 -13.62 -30.03 -7.91
CA ASN A 31 -12.23 -30.45 -7.77
C ASN A 31 -11.68 -31.19 -8.99
N ASP A 32 -12.51 -31.96 -9.69
CA ASP A 32 -12.14 -32.80 -10.83
C ASP A 32 -12.26 -32.09 -12.20
N ILE A 33 -12.68 -30.84 -12.24
CA ILE A 33 -12.82 -30.06 -13.49
C ILE A 33 -11.50 -29.92 -14.24
N SER A 34 -10.38 -29.92 -13.54
CA SER A 34 -9.04 -29.79 -14.12
C SER A 34 -8.46 -31.09 -14.64
N ASP A 35 -9.13 -32.23 -14.41
CA ASP A 35 -8.63 -33.54 -14.79
C ASP A 35 -8.57 -33.66 -16.32
N ASN A 36 -7.48 -34.25 -16.80
CA ASN A 36 -7.21 -34.47 -18.22
C ASN A 36 -7.10 -33.21 -19.09
N LEU A 37 -7.09 -32.00 -18.53
CA LEU A 37 -6.83 -30.80 -19.31
C LEU A 37 -5.35 -30.70 -19.72
N LEU A 38 -5.11 -30.36 -20.97
CA LEU A 38 -3.76 -30.23 -21.53
C LEU A 38 -3.07 -28.91 -21.13
N SER A 39 -3.84 -27.93 -20.74
CA SER A 39 -3.32 -26.62 -20.29
C SER A 39 -3.18 -26.54 -18.79
N LEU A 40 -2.28 -25.67 -18.32
CA LEU A 40 -2.18 -25.34 -16.90
C LEU A 40 -3.49 -24.67 -16.45
N THR A 41 -4.18 -25.28 -15.51
CA THR A 41 -5.47 -24.78 -14.98
C THR A 41 -5.29 -24.27 -13.55
N ARG A 42 -5.94 -23.17 -13.22
CA ARG A 42 -6.02 -22.62 -11.87
C ARG A 42 -7.47 -22.27 -11.55
N LEU A 43 -7.91 -22.71 -10.39
CA LEU A 43 -9.25 -22.47 -9.87
C LEU A 43 -9.17 -21.56 -8.65
N TYR A 44 -10.07 -20.61 -8.55
CA TYR A 44 -10.24 -19.78 -7.36
C TYR A 44 -11.73 -19.50 -7.15
N ALA A 45 -12.35 -20.19 -6.20
CA ALA A 45 -13.80 -20.24 -6.04
C ALA A 45 -14.47 -20.61 -7.38
N ASP A 46 -15.33 -19.73 -7.91
CA ASP A 46 -16.01 -19.87 -9.20
C ASP A 46 -15.17 -19.43 -10.41
N ASP A 47 -14.06 -18.72 -10.17
CA ASP A 47 -13.16 -18.26 -11.26
C ASP A 47 -12.24 -19.41 -11.71
N SER A 48 -12.35 -19.79 -12.99
CA SER A 48 -11.50 -20.80 -13.63
C SER A 48 -10.60 -20.13 -14.68
N SER A 49 -9.31 -20.46 -14.68
CA SER A 49 -8.33 -19.88 -15.60
C SER A 49 -7.49 -20.95 -16.25
N LEU A 50 -7.39 -20.91 -17.59
CA LEU A 50 -6.56 -21.79 -18.42
C LEU A 50 -5.33 -21.01 -18.93
N PHE A 51 -4.15 -21.60 -18.81
CA PHE A 51 -2.91 -21.00 -19.27
C PHE A 51 -2.24 -21.94 -20.27
N CYS A 52 -2.02 -21.45 -21.48
CA CYS A 52 -1.36 -22.19 -22.54
C CYS A 52 -0.20 -21.38 -23.10
N SER A 53 0.97 -22.00 -23.26
CA SER A 53 2.16 -21.39 -23.85
C SER A 53 2.73 -22.34 -24.89
N THR A 54 2.75 -21.89 -26.15
CA THR A 54 3.24 -22.65 -27.29
C THR A 54 4.03 -21.76 -28.25
N THR A 55 4.76 -22.36 -29.17
CA THR A 55 5.46 -21.66 -30.24
C THR A 55 4.58 -21.49 -31.50
N SER A 56 3.47 -22.22 -31.59
CA SER A 56 2.55 -22.28 -32.73
C SER A 56 1.13 -21.89 -32.32
N LEU A 57 0.51 -20.98 -33.10
CA LEU A 57 -0.91 -20.61 -32.87
C LEU A 57 -1.84 -21.80 -33.08
N ARG A 58 -1.54 -22.66 -34.06
CA ARG A 58 -2.36 -23.85 -34.33
C ARG A 58 -2.37 -24.83 -33.19
N ASP A 59 -1.22 -25.04 -32.54
CA ASP A 59 -1.14 -25.92 -31.35
C ASP A 59 -1.90 -25.30 -30.19
N MET A 60 -1.81 -23.97 -29.99
CA MET A 60 -2.57 -23.26 -28.97
C MET A 60 -4.07 -23.40 -29.18
N GLU A 61 -4.55 -23.20 -30.42
CA GLU A 61 -5.96 -23.42 -30.80
C GLU A 61 -6.41 -24.85 -30.52
N GLY A 62 -5.60 -25.84 -30.94
CA GLY A 62 -5.88 -27.26 -30.71
C GLY A 62 -6.01 -27.58 -29.22
N ILE A 63 -5.03 -27.19 -28.41
CA ILE A 63 -5.01 -27.45 -26.97
C ILE A 63 -6.19 -26.78 -26.26
N LEU A 64 -6.42 -25.50 -26.49
CA LEU A 64 -7.45 -24.75 -25.78
C LEU A 64 -8.87 -25.18 -26.22
N ASN A 65 -9.11 -25.37 -27.51
CA ASN A 65 -10.42 -25.85 -27.98
C ASN A 65 -10.72 -27.26 -27.49
N HIS A 66 -9.72 -28.15 -27.41
CA HIS A 66 -9.88 -29.48 -26.81
C HIS A 66 -10.24 -29.36 -25.33
N ASN A 67 -9.55 -28.50 -24.57
CA ASN A 67 -9.89 -28.28 -23.16
C ASN A 67 -11.31 -27.72 -22.97
N PHE A 68 -11.76 -26.83 -23.85
CA PHE A 68 -13.14 -26.32 -23.79
C PHE A 68 -14.17 -27.43 -24.04
N GLN A 69 -13.88 -28.39 -24.93
CA GLN A 69 -14.75 -29.56 -25.14
C GLN A 69 -14.82 -30.43 -23.89
N LEU A 70 -13.68 -30.68 -23.21
CA LEU A 70 -13.66 -31.45 -21.95
C LEU A 70 -14.42 -30.74 -20.84
N ILE A 71 -14.26 -29.43 -20.71
CA ILE A 71 -14.95 -28.61 -19.70
C ILE A 71 -16.47 -28.59 -20.01
N SER A 72 -16.87 -28.51 -21.28
CA SER A 72 -18.27 -28.58 -21.68
C SER A 72 -18.91 -29.93 -21.31
N ALA A 73 -18.23 -31.02 -21.63
CA ALA A 73 -18.69 -32.36 -21.25
C ALA A 73 -18.76 -32.57 -19.72
N TRP A 74 -17.79 -32.00 -18.98
CA TRP A 74 -17.81 -31.97 -17.52
C TRP A 74 -19.03 -31.17 -17.00
N SER A 75 -19.27 -29.97 -17.56
CA SER A 75 -20.38 -29.10 -17.17
C SER A 75 -21.76 -29.76 -17.36
N GLU A 76 -21.96 -30.46 -18.47
CA GLU A 76 -23.18 -31.24 -18.73
C GLU A 76 -23.36 -32.37 -17.70
N ARG A 77 -22.28 -33.10 -17.41
CA ARG A 77 -22.29 -34.21 -16.43
C ARG A 77 -22.62 -33.75 -15.02
N TRP A 78 -22.03 -32.61 -14.60
CA TRP A 78 -22.16 -32.11 -13.24
C TRP A 78 -23.22 -31.02 -13.08
N LEU A 79 -23.98 -30.72 -14.14
CA LEU A 79 -25.06 -29.72 -14.16
C LEU A 79 -24.60 -28.33 -13.72
N VAL A 80 -23.35 -27.95 -14.08
CA VAL A 80 -22.76 -26.63 -13.86
C VAL A 80 -22.81 -25.83 -15.16
N ASN A 81 -23.37 -24.65 -15.14
CA ASN A 81 -23.46 -23.82 -16.34
C ASN A 81 -22.32 -22.78 -16.36
N PHE A 82 -21.44 -22.88 -17.36
CA PHE A 82 -20.51 -21.82 -17.68
C PHE A 82 -21.19 -20.76 -18.56
N ASN A 83 -20.71 -19.52 -18.46
CA ASN A 83 -21.22 -18.46 -19.31
C ASN A 83 -20.17 -18.10 -20.40
N PRO A 84 -20.31 -18.57 -21.64
CA PRO A 84 -19.37 -18.29 -22.72
C PRO A 84 -19.19 -16.80 -22.98
N ASN A 85 -20.25 -15.99 -22.82
CA ASN A 85 -20.22 -14.54 -23.04
C ASN A 85 -19.39 -13.77 -21.99
N LYS A 86 -19.12 -14.38 -20.83
CA LYS A 86 -18.24 -13.83 -19.79
C LYS A 86 -16.83 -14.38 -19.88
N THR A 87 -16.60 -15.40 -20.71
CA THR A 87 -15.29 -15.98 -20.93
C THR A 87 -14.48 -15.06 -21.85
N GLU A 88 -13.34 -14.62 -21.38
CA GLU A 88 -12.44 -13.70 -22.11
C GLU A 88 -11.08 -14.37 -22.28
N ALA A 89 -10.43 -14.10 -23.40
CA ALA A 89 -9.06 -14.51 -23.69
C ALA A 89 -8.12 -13.31 -23.72
N LEU A 90 -6.98 -13.45 -23.05
CA LEU A 90 -5.90 -12.47 -23.08
C LEU A 90 -4.69 -13.11 -23.77
N PHE A 91 -4.35 -12.60 -24.96
CA PHE A 91 -3.27 -13.13 -25.76
C PHE A 91 -2.00 -12.32 -25.61
N PHE A 92 -0.96 -12.95 -25.05
CA PHE A 92 0.36 -12.36 -24.88
C PHE A 92 1.25 -12.74 -26.05
N CYS A 93 1.55 -11.81 -26.94
CA CYS A 93 2.43 -12.01 -28.07
C CYS A 93 3.39 -10.83 -28.27
N ASN A 94 4.66 -11.14 -28.53
CA ASN A 94 5.68 -10.13 -28.84
C ASN A 94 5.74 -9.73 -30.33
N LYS A 95 4.96 -10.39 -31.18
CA LYS A 95 4.95 -10.15 -32.63
C LYS A 95 3.72 -9.34 -33.02
N ASN A 96 3.92 -8.16 -33.59
CA ASN A 96 2.85 -7.22 -33.97
C ASN A 96 1.95 -7.69 -35.14
N THR A 97 2.18 -8.87 -35.72
CA THR A 97 1.56 -9.32 -36.94
C THR A 97 0.76 -10.60 -36.83
N GLN A 98 0.58 -11.16 -35.65
CA GLN A 98 -0.20 -12.39 -35.51
C GLN A 98 -1.67 -12.08 -35.24
N SER A 99 -2.56 -12.73 -36.03
CA SER A 99 -3.98 -12.82 -35.70
C SER A 99 -4.18 -13.55 -34.38
N ASN A 100 -5.24 -13.21 -33.68
CA ASN A 100 -5.63 -13.98 -32.48
C ASN A 100 -5.95 -15.43 -32.87
N PRO A 101 -5.68 -16.42 -31.99
CA PRO A 101 -6.12 -17.79 -32.19
C PRO A 101 -7.66 -17.87 -32.22
N VAL A 102 -8.21 -18.82 -32.94
CA VAL A 102 -9.67 -19.03 -33.04
C VAL A 102 -10.10 -19.95 -31.91
N LEU A 103 -10.73 -19.39 -30.89
CA LEU A 103 -11.21 -20.13 -29.72
C LEU A 103 -12.73 -20.12 -29.67
N ARG A 104 -13.32 -21.28 -29.33
CA ARG A 104 -14.77 -21.47 -29.19
C ARG A 104 -15.09 -22.25 -27.93
N PHE A 105 -16.08 -21.79 -27.18
CA PHE A 105 -16.65 -22.51 -26.06
C PHE A 105 -18.15 -22.68 -26.30
N ASP A 106 -18.64 -23.91 -26.32
CA ASP A 106 -20.02 -24.28 -26.71
C ASP A 106 -20.47 -23.60 -28.01
N ASN A 107 -19.64 -23.72 -29.06
CA ASN A 107 -19.82 -23.07 -30.36
C ASN A 107 -19.80 -21.52 -30.34
N THR A 108 -19.72 -20.88 -29.17
CA THR A 108 -19.63 -19.43 -29.03
C THR A 108 -18.16 -18.99 -29.17
N PRO A 109 -17.85 -18.02 -30.04
CA PRO A 109 -16.49 -17.51 -30.14
C PRO A 109 -16.10 -16.73 -28.89
N ILE A 110 -14.88 -16.99 -28.38
CA ILE A 110 -14.36 -16.30 -27.18
C ILE A 110 -13.78 -14.94 -27.59
N ASN A 111 -14.14 -13.90 -26.84
CA ASN A 111 -13.67 -12.55 -27.06
C ASN A 111 -12.22 -12.39 -26.59
N PHE A 112 -11.36 -11.85 -27.47
CA PHE A 112 -10.01 -11.41 -27.11
C PHE A 112 -10.03 -9.97 -26.64
N VAL A 113 -9.53 -9.77 -25.41
CA VAL A 113 -9.48 -8.47 -24.77
C VAL A 113 -8.03 -7.97 -24.62
N GLN A 114 -7.85 -6.66 -24.60
CA GLN A 114 -6.53 -6.06 -24.35
C GLN A 114 -6.22 -6.01 -22.84
N HIS A 115 -7.26 -5.98 -22.03
CA HIS A 115 -7.17 -5.92 -20.57
C HIS A 115 -8.21 -6.84 -19.94
N HIS A 116 -7.77 -7.69 -19.04
CA HIS A 116 -8.64 -8.60 -18.30
C HIS A 116 -8.46 -8.39 -16.80
N LYS A 117 -9.55 -8.33 -16.04
CA LYS A 117 -9.52 -8.23 -14.59
C LYS A 117 -9.54 -9.64 -13.97
N HIS A 118 -8.42 -10.05 -13.41
CA HIS A 118 -8.27 -11.35 -12.73
C HIS A 118 -7.93 -11.15 -11.25
N LEU A 119 -8.75 -11.68 -10.35
CA LEU A 119 -8.57 -11.61 -8.89
C LEU A 119 -8.21 -10.20 -8.39
N GLY A 120 -8.88 -9.18 -8.91
CA GLY A 120 -8.64 -7.78 -8.53
C GLY A 120 -7.47 -7.09 -9.25
N LEU A 121 -6.64 -7.80 -9.99
CA LEU A 121 -5.58 -7.24 -10.83
C LEU A 121 -6.07 -7.09 -12.27
N THR A 122 -5.68 -6.00 -12.93
CA THR A 122 -5.95 -5.81 -14.36
C THR A 122 -4.69 -6.17 -15.13
N LEU A 123 -4.74 -7.31 -15.81
CA LEU A 123 -3.69 -7.79 -16.70
C LEU A 123 -3.84 -7.13 -18.07
N SER A 124 -2.73 -6.85 -18.72
CA SER A 124 -2.69 -6.26 -20.07
C SER A 124 -1.94 -7.19 -21.03
N ASN A 125 -2.39 -7.33 -22.26
CA ASN A 125 -1.79 -8.20 -23.28
C ASN A 125 -0.32 -7.89 -23.58
N ASN A 126 0.13 -6.67 -23.33
CA ASN A 126 1.52 -6.23 -23.44
C ASN A 126 2.33 -6.38 -22.13
N CYS A 127 1.79 -7.07 -21.13
CA CYS A 127 2.41 -7.34 -19.83
C CYS A 127 2.78 -6.08 -19.03
N ASN A 128 2.26 -4.89 -19.34
CA ASN A 128 2.48 -3.71 -18.52
C ASN A 128 1.35 -3.50 -17.50
N TRP A 129 1.65 -2.73 -16.47
CA TRP A 129 0.73 -2.46 -15.36
C TRP A 129 0.04 -1.09 -15.43
N ASN A 130 0.22 -0.35 -16.52
CA ASN A 130 -0.28 1.03 -16.61
C ASN A 130 -1.80 1.12 -16.40
N LYS A 131 -2.56 0.20 -17.05
CA LYS A 131 -4.03 0.18 -16.90
C LYS A 131 -4.46 -0.17 -15.48
N HIS A 132 -3.79 -1.13 -14.84
CA HIS A 132 -4.04 -1.46 -13.44
C HIS A 132 -3.80 -0.25 -12.53
N ILE A 133 -2.64 0.41 -12.68
CA ILE A 133 -2.28 1.58 -11.88
C ILE A 133 -3.27 2.74 -12.11
N GLU A 134 -3.70 2.97 -13.35
CA GLU A 134 -4.74 3.96 -13.66
C GLU A 134 -6.03 3.70 -12.88
N ILE A 135 -6.50 2.45 -12.85
CA ILE A 135 -7.74 2.05 -12.18
C ILE A 135 -7.63 2.24 -10.67
N ILE A 136 -6.55 1.76 -10.04
CA ILE A 136 -6.38 1.89 -8.59
C ILE A 136 -6.19 3.36 -8.17
N LEU A 137 -5.46 4.16 -8.95
CA LEU A 137 -5.34 5.60 -8.73
C LEU A 137 -6.69 6.29 -8.83
N GLY A 138 -7.50 5.98 -9.86
CA GLY A 138 -8.84 6.54 -10.01
C GLY A 138 -9.75 6.25 -8.82
N SER A 139 -9.69 5.03 -8.28
CA SER A 139 -10.44 4.63 -7.09
C SER A 139 -9.94 5.35 -5.84
N ALA A 140 -8.65 5.42 -5.64
CA ALA A 140 -8.01 6.07 -4.49
C ALA A 140 -8.24 7.60 -4.49
N TRP A 141 -8.16 8.27 -5.66
CA TRP A 141 -8.41 9.70 -5.80
C TRP A 141 -9.83 10.11 -5.41
N LYS A 142 -10.83 9.24 -5.62
CA LYS A 142 -12.21 9.50 -5.15
C LYS A 142 -12.25 9.66 -3.64
N VAL A 143 -11.59 8.76 -2.91
CA VAL A 143 -11.53 8.83 -1.43
C VAL A 143 -10.72 10.03 -0.96
N VAL A 144 -9.57 10.32 -1.58
CA VAL A 144 -8.75 11.51 -1.26
C VAL A 144 -9.55 12.80 -1.54
N GLY A 145 -10.38 12.82 -2.59
CA GLY A 145 -11.29 13.93 -2.87
C GLY A 145 -12.33 14.17 -1.74
N ILE A 146 -12.87 13.09 -1.17
CA ILE A 146 -13.76 13.16 0.01
C ILE A 146 -12.98 13.68 1.22
N MET A 147 -11.79 13.14 1.51
CA MET A 147 -10.93 13.62 2.60
C MET A 147 -10.64 15.12 2.49
N ARG A 148 -10.39 15.63 1.26
CA ARG A 148 -10.14 17.04 1.00
C ARG A 148 -11.35 17.92 1.34
N LYS A 149 -12.55 17.47 1.00
CA LYS A 149 -13.81 18.19 1.35
C LYS A 149 -14.04 18.20 2.86
N MET A 150 -13.72 17.11 3.54
CA MET A 150 -13.99 16.94 4.96
C MET A 150 -12.81 17.37 5.87
N LYS A 151 -11.71 17.87 5.32
CA LYS A 151 -10.47 18.16 6.07
C LYS A 151 -10.63 19.15 7.23
N PHE A 152 -11.63 20.02 7.19
CA PHE A 152 -11.90 20.99 8.27
C PHE A 152 -12.92 20.48 9.29
N SER A 153 -13.76 19.51 8.91
CA SER A 153 -14.80 18.93 9.76
C SER A 153 -14.29 17.72 10.57
N LEU A 154 -13.28 17.02 10.07
CA LEU A 154 -12.74 15.82 10.70
C LEU A 154 -11.44 16.10 11.46
N SER A 155 -11.24 15.34 12.54
CA SER A 155 -9.96 15.35 13.26
C SER A 155 -8.84 14.76 12.39
N ARG A 156 -7.59 15.08 12.74
CA ARG A 156 -6.41 14.49 12.11
C ARG A 156 -6.42 12.97 12.20
N GLN A 157 -6.81 12.43 13.35
CA GLN A 157 -6.90 10.99 13.59
C GLN A 157 -7.92 10.33 12.65
N ALA A 158 -9.12 10.91 12.52
CA ALA A 158 -10.15 10.38 11.61
C ALA A 158 -9.69 10.39 10.15
N LEU A 159 -9.08 11.49 9.69
CA LEU A 159 -8.52 11.55 8.32
C LEU A 159 -7.42 10.52 8.09
N ASN A 160 -6.52 10.33 9.08
CA ASN A 160 -5.50 9.29 9.02
C ASN A 160 -6.12 7.89 8.92
N GLN A 161 -7.15 7.62 9.72
CA GLN A 161 -7.84 6.33 9.69
C GLN A 161 -8.52 6.07 8.35
N ILE A 162 -9.14 7.09 7.74
CA ILE A 162 -9.73 6.98 6.39
C ILE A 162 -8.65 6.61 5.37
N TYR A 163 -7.49 7.27 5.40
CA TYR A 163 -6.39 6.91 4.51
C TYR A 163 -5.93 5.46 4.72
N LEU A 164 -5.68 5.06 5.97
CA LEU A 164 -5.18 3.73 6.31
C LEU A 164 -6.16 2.61 5.95
N SER A 165 -7.47 2.86 6.03
CA SER A 165 -8.49 1.83 5.82
C SER A 165 -9.03 1.78 4.38
N TYR A 166 -9.08 2.90 3.66
CA TYR A 166 -9.75 2.98 2.35
C TYR A 166 -8.85 3.37 1.19
N VAL A 167 -7.74 4.07 1.43
CA VAL A 167 -6.83 4.51 0.35
C VAL A 167 -5.65 3.55 0.24
N ARG A 168 -4.90 3.37 1.33
CA ARG A 168 -3.67 2.59 1.31
C ARG A 168 -3.87 1.12 0.91
N PRO A 169 -4.91 0.39 1.37
CA PRO A 169 -5.13 -0.98 0.94
C PRO A 169 -5.36 -1.13 -0.57
N VAL A 170 -6.03 -0.16 -1.19
CA VAL A 170 -6.23 -0.14 -2.66
C VAL A 170 -4.90 0.03 -3.39
N LEU A 171 -4.00 0.89 -2.87
CA LEU A 171 -2.69 1.16 -3.46
C LEU A 171 -1.66 0.05 -3.21
N GLU A 172 -1.94 -0.89 -2.29
CA GLU A 172 -0.98 -1.93 -1.90
C GLU A 172 -1.45 -3.35 -2.23
N TYR A 173 -2.71 -3.52 -2.63
CA TYR A 173 -3.25 -4.84 -2.94
C TYR A 173 -2.40 -5.56 -4.00
N SER A 174 -1.93 -6.76 -3.66
CA SER A 174 -1.08 -7.60 -4.52
C SER A 174 0.13 -6.88 -5.13
N SER A 175 0.67 -5.85 -4.46
CA SER A 175 1.71 -4.98 -5.01
C SER A 175 2.99 -5.72 -5.40
N ILE A 176 3.28 -6.86 -4.80
CA ILE A 176 4.42 -7.70 -5.16
C ILE A 176 4.38 -8.17 -6.63
N VAL A 177 3.17 -8.30 -7.20
CA VAL A 177 2.97 -8.74 -8.59
C VAL A 177 3.23 -7.61 -9.58
N TRP A 178 2.73 -6.41 -9.28
CA TRP A 178 2.75 -5.26 -10.19
C TRP A 178 3.82 -4.19 -9.87
N ASP A 179 4.65 -4.39 -8.85
CA ASP A 179 5.73 -3.44 -8.49
C ASP A 179 6.78 -3.24 -9.60
N GLY A 180 6.81 -4.15 -10.61
CA GLY A 180 7.56 -3.95 -11.85
C GLY A 180 7.00 -2.86 -12.78
N CYS A 181 6.03 -2.07 -12.32
CA CYS A 181 5.43 -0.96 -13.06
C CYS A 181 6.45 0.10 -13.49
N THR A 182 6.04 1.01 -14.36
CA THR A 182 6.90 2.10 -14.84
C THR A 182 7.24 3.07 -13.71
N VAL A 183 8.38 3.77 -13.83
CA VAL A 183 8.78 4.83 -12.90
C VAL A 183 7.70 5.90 -12.79
N GLN A 184 7.09 6.27 -13.92
CA GLN A 184 5.98 7.22 -13.97
C GLN A 184 4.77 6.76 -13.16
N SER A 185 4.38 5.49 -13.29
CA SER A 185 3.28 4.91 -12.51
C SER A 185 3.59 4.89 -11.02
N SER A 186 4.81 4.48 -10.64
CA SER A 186 5.26 4.51 -9.25
C SER A 186 5.25 5.93 -8.67
N HIS A 187 5.71 6.92 -9.44
CA HIS A 187 5.67 8.32 -9.04
C HIS A 187 4.23 8.83 -8.82
N SER A 188 3.30 8.46 -9.70
CA SER A 188 1.89 8.84 -9.57
C SER A 188 1.24 8.30 -8.30
N LEU A 189 1.62 7.09 -7.86
CA LEU A 189 1.18 6.53 -6.58
C LEU A 189 1.70 7.35 -5.38
N GLU A 190 2.99 7.74 -5.41
CA GLU A 190 3.57 8.58 -4.36
C GLU A 190 2.94 9.98 -4.32
N LEU A 191 2.63 10.59 -5.48
CA LEU A 191 1.94 11.89 -5.53
C LEU A 191 0.57 11.84 -4.84
N LEU A 192 -0.20 10.75 -5.03
CA LEU A 192 -1.47 10.57 -4.33
C LEU A 192 -1.28 10.46 -2.82
N GLN A 193 -0.31 9.65 -2.36
CA GLN A 193 0.00 9.54 -0.94
C GLN A 193 0.45 10.87 -0.34
N ASN A 194 1.30 11.63 -1.05
CA ASN A 194 1.75 12.95 -0.62
C ASN A 194 0.58 13.92 -0.43
N GLU A 195 -0.40 13.90 -1.33
CA GLU A 195 -1.59 14.74 -1.20
C GLU A 195 -2.45 14.31 0.00
N ALA A 196 -2.66 13.01 0.18
CA ALA A 196 -3.36 12.49 1.36
C ALA A 196 -2.65 12.88 2.67
N ALA A 197 -1.32 12.80 2.71
CA ALA A 197 -0.51 13.18 3.86
C ALA A 197 -0.66 14.68 4.19
N ARG A 198 -0.68 15.55 3.17
CA ARG A 198 -0.94 16.99 3.35
C ARG A 198 -2.35 17.26 3.87
N ILE A 199 -3.34 16.51 3.39
CA ILE A 199 -4.71 16.61 3.92
C ILE A 199 -4.74 16.23 5.39
N VAL A 200 -4.06 15.16 5.79
CA VAL A 200 -4.01 14.68 7.18
C VAL A 200 -3.30 15.67 8.09
N THR A 201 -2.12 16.14 7.70
CA THR A 201 -1.26 16.99 8.53
C THR A 201 -1.62 18.47 8.47
N GLY A 202 -2.11 18.94 7.34
CA GLY A 202 -2.32 20.36 7.04
C GLY A 202 -1.04 21.10 6.67
N LEU A 203 0.07 20.38 6.41
CA LEU A 203 1.34 20.94 5.95
C LEU A 203 1.25 21.44 4.51
N THR A 204 2.07 22.43 4.19
CA THR A 204 2.15 23.07 2.89
C THR A 204 3.03 22.27 1.91
N ARG A 205 3.04 22.71 0.64
CA ARG A 205 3.91 22.10 -0.39
C ARG A 205 5.39 22.38 -0.19
N SER A 206 5.75 23.41 0.57
CA SER A 206 7.14 23.75 0.90
C SER A 206 7.77 22.77 1.89
N THR A 207 6.98 21.95 2.58
CA THR A 207 7.49 20.92 3.50
C THR A 207 8.12 19.77 2.71
N SER A 208 9.34 19.34 3.11
CA SER A 208 10.01 18.18 2.54
C SER A 208 9.17 16.91 2.71
N LEU A 209 9.32 15.92 1.80
CA LEU A 209 8.60 14.65 1.90
C LEU A 209 9.02 13.86 3.13
N GLU A 210 10.26 13.95 3.55
CA GLU A 210 10.76 13.30 4.76
C GLU A 210 10.02 13.81 5.99
N ASN A 211 9.92 15.12 6.18
CA ASN A 211 9.19 15.74 7.27
C ASN A 211 7.69 15.44 7.19
N LEU A 212 7.11 15.43 6.00
CA LEU A 212 5.70 15.11 5.77
C LEU A 212 5.38 13.69 6.22
N TYR A 213 6.20 12.73 5.86
CA TYR A 213 6.01 11.32 6.23
C TYR A 213 6.32 11.05 7.70
N SER A 214 7.35 11.68 8.24
CA SER A 214 7.66 11.65 9.68
C SER A 214 6.48 12.18 10.49
N GLU A 215 5.88 13.29 10.07
CA GLU A 215 4.71 13.88 10.74
C GLU A 215 3.47 12.96 10.71
N CYS A 216 3.25 12.20 9.64
CA CYS A 216 2.19 11.20 9.54
C CYS A 216 2.51 9.89 10.25
N GLY A 217 3.79 9.58 10.45
CA GLY A 217 4.27 8.24 10.79
C GLY A 217 4.09 7.25 9.64
N TRP A 218 4.16 7.72 8.39
CA TRP A 218 4.05 6.88 7.21
C TRP A 218 5.41 6.62 6.58
N GLU A 219 5.51 5.52 5.86
CA GLU A 219 6.61 5.22 4.94
C GLU A 219 6.15 5.49 3.51
N SER A 220 7.10 5.75 2.59
CA SER A 220 6.77 5.81 1.17
C SER A 220 6.18 4.48 0.67
N LEU A 221 5.32 4.53 -0.32
CA LEU A 221 4.74 3.32 -0.91
C LEU A 221 5.82 2.43 -1.55
N SER A 222 6.90 3.01 -2.07
CA SER A 222 8.03 2.26 -2.64
C SER A 222 8.77 1.45 -1.57
N ILE A 223 9.04 2.01 -0.39
CA ILE A 223 9.64 1.28 0.74
C ILE A 223 8.70 0.16 1.19
N ARG A 224 7.41 0.45 1.29
CA ARG A 224 6.41 -0.55 1.71
C ARG A 224 6.30 -1.71 0.72
N ARG A 225 6.28 -1.44 -0.61
CA ARG A 225 6.30 -2.49 -1.64
C ARG A 225 7.58 -3.33 -1.56
N ARG A 226 8.74 -2.69 -1.38
CA ARG A 226 10.01 -3.38 -1.14
C ARG A 226 9.92 -4.31 0.07
N ASN A 227 9.41 -3.81 1.20
CA ASN A 227 9.27 -4.60 2.43
C ASN A 227 8.29 -5.77 2.25
N GLN A 228 7.20 -5.58 1.48
CA GLN A 228 6.28 -6.68 1.14
C GLN A 228 6.96 -7.78 0.33
N LYS A 229 7.78 -7.43 -0.68
CA LYS A 229 8.58 -8.41 -1.44
C LYS A 229 9.56 -9.18 -0.55
N ILE A 230 10.25 -8.48 0.33
CA ILE A 230 11.18 -9.10 1.27
C ILE A 230 10.45 -10.05 2.23
N CYS A 231 9.28 -9.66 2.74
CA CYS A 231 8.45 -10.53 3.57
C CYS A 231 7.91 -11.75 2.78
N PHE A 232 7.65 -11.60 1.50
CA PHE A 232 7.25 -12.70 0.64
C PHE A 232 8.43 -13.68 0.44
N MET A 233 9.65 -13.18 0.19
CA MET A 233 10.86 -14.00 0.11
C MET A 233 11.14 -14.76 1.41
N TYR A 234 10.89 -14.16 2.58
CA TYR A 234 10.96 -14.87 3.86
C TYR A 234 10.03 -16.09 3.90
N LYS A 235 8.81 -15.94 3.37
CA LYS A 235 7.87 -17.06 3.30
C LYS A 235 8.34 -18.16 2.35
N VAL A 236 8.89 -17.79 1.19
CA VAL A 236 9.48 -18.74 0.24
C VAL A 236 10.66 -19.48 0.90
N TYR A 237 11.60 -18.74 1.48
CA TYR A 237 12.78 -19.30 2.13
C TYR A 237 12.46 -20.29 3.27
N ASN A 238 11.37 -20.07 3.99
CA ASN A 238 10.93 -20.91 5.10
C ASN A 238 9.81 -21.92 4.72
N ASN A 239 9.60 -22.21 3.44
CA ASN A 239 8.56 -23.14 2.93
C ASN A 239 7.14 -22.83 3.44
N LEU A 240 6.83 -21.54 3.61
CA LEU A 240 5.51 -21.05 4.04
C LEU A 240 4.62 -20.66 2.86
N VAL A 241 4.96 -21.10 1.67
CA VAL A 241 4.19 -20.91 0.42
C VAL A 241 3.79 -22.27 -0.15
N PRO A 242 2.74 -22.35 -0.99
CA PRO A 242 2.43 -23.58 -1.71
C PRO A 242 3.58 -24.00 -2.65
N SER A 243 3.72 -25.32 -2.88
CA SER A 243 4.81 -25.88 -3.70
C SER A 243 4.90 -25.24 -5.09
N TYR A 244 3.78 -25.02 -5.77
CA TYR A 244 3.75 -24.39 -7.09
C TYR A 244 4.25 -22.92 -7.12
N VAL A 245 4.30 -22.26 -5.95
CA VAL A 245 4.94 -20.93 -5.82
C VAL A 245 6.43 -21.09 -5.58
N ASP A 246 6.82 -22.08 -4.77
CA ASP A 246 8.22 -22.39 -4.51
C ASP A 246 8.95 -22.79 -5.79
N ASP A 247 8.31 -23.59 -6.65
CA ASP A 247 8.81 -24.00 -7.97
C ASP A 247 9.14 -22.83 -8.92
N LEU A 248 8.64 -21.64 -8.65
CA LEU A 248 8.95 -20.42 -9.41
C LEU A 248 10.31 -19.82 -9.01
N PHE A 249 10.91 -20.25 -7.92
CA PHE A 249 12.17 -19.74 -7.43
C PHE A 249 13.31 -20.71 -7.72
N PRO A 250 14.51 -20.21 -8.09
CA PRO A 250 15.66 -21.06 -8.27
C PRO A 250 16.09 -21.62 -6.91
N HIS A 251 16.71 -22.78 -6.93
CA HIS A 251 17.27 -23.38 -5.71
C HIS A 251 18.33 -22.47 -5.06
N GLN A 252 18.55 -22.67 -3.77
CA GLN A 252 19.65 -22.05 -3.06
C GLN A 252 20.99 -22.56 -3.60
N ARG A 253 22.02 -21.74 -3.57
CA ARG A 253 23.34 -22.08 -4.12
C ARG A 253 24.01 -23.29 -3.45
N ASN A 254 23.74 -23.52 -2.16
CA ASN A 254 24.22 -24.67 -1.42
C ASN A 254 23.70 -26.01 -1.97
N LEU A 255 22.55 -26.02 -2.62
CA LEU A 255 21.95 -27.22 -3.24
C LEU A 255 22.52 -27.51 -4.64
N GLU A 256 23.12 -26.49 -5.28
CA GLU A 256 23.68 -26.60 -6.64
C GLU A 256 25.13 -27.03 -6.68
N HIS A 257 25.89 -26.90 -5.58
CA HIS A 257 27.35 -27.16 -5.53
C HIS A 257 27.74 -28.02 -4.35
N SER A 258 28.72 -28.96 -4.59
CA SER A 258 29.24 -29.86 -3.58
C SER A 258 30.27 -29.23 -2.62
N TYR A 259 30.69 -27.99 -2.82
CA TYR A 259 31.61 -27.24 -1.96
C TYR A 259 31.01 -25.97 -1.42
N GLN A 260 31.43 -25.56 -0.22
CA GLN A 260 30.96 -24.39 0.45
C GLN A 260 31.43 -23.12 -0.27
N LEU A 261 30.47 -22.37 -0.84
CA LEU A 261 30.69 -21.02 -1.38
C LEU A 261 30.44 -19.95 -0.32
N ARG A 262 31.07 -18.79 -0.49
CA ARG A 262 30.63 -17.62 0.26
C ARG A 262 29.18 -17.35 -0.13
N ASN A 263 28.29 -17.10 0.84
CA ASN A 263 26.85 -16.87 0.66
C ASN A 263 26.07 -18.10 0.13
N ASN A 264 26.28 -19.24 0.74
CA ASN A 264 25.58 -20.50 0.40
C ASN A 264 24.06 -20.41 0.52
N ASP A 265 23.55 -19.52 1.40
CA ASP A 265 22.11 -19.35 1.64
C ASP A 265 21.44 -18.34 0.66
N ASP A 266 22.19 -17.87 -0.34
CA ASP A 266 21.65 -17.00 -1.38
C ASP A 266 20.87 -17.81 -2.42
N PHE A 267 19.78 -17.26 -2.91
CA PHE A 267 19.13 -17.78 -4.12
C PHE A 267 19.99 -17.50 -5.35
N SER A 268 20.03 -18.45 -6.26
CA SER A 268 20.64 -18.25 -7.59
C SER A 268 19.88 -17.19 -8.38
N SER A 269 20.59 -16.34 -9.11
CA SER A 269 19.96 -15.27 -9.88
C SER A 269 19.52 -15.75 -11.26
N TYR A 270 18.33 -15.35 -11.70
CA TYR A 270 17.88 -15.61 -13.07
C TYR A 270 18.72 -14.84 -14.11
N ARG A 271 19.07 -15.52 -15.20
CA ARG A 271 19.58 -14.86 -16.39
C ARG A 271 18.42 -14.19 -17.13
N THR A 272 18.24 -12.89 -16.93
CA THR A 272 17.14 -12.13 -17.53
C THR A 272 17.53 -11.59 -18.89
N ARG A 273 16.74 -11.90 -19.94
CA ARG A 273 16.94 -11.39 -21.32
C ARG A 273 16.15 -10.12 -21.61
N THR A 274 15.09 -9.86 -20.87
CA THR A 274 14.22 -8.70 -21.06
C THR A 274 14.11 -7.87 -19.80
N THR A 275 13.94 -6.55 -19.95
CA THR A 275 13.70 -5.64 -18.83
C THR A 275 12.40 -5.97 -18.10
N LEU A 276 11.39 -6.43 -18.83
CA LEU A 276 10.10 -6.83 -18.28
C LEU A 276 10.27 -8.00 -17.30
N PHE A 277 10.94 -9.08 -17.72
CA PHE A 277 11.20 -10.23 -16.87
C PHE A 277 12.08 -9.84 -15.66
N LYS A 278 13.14 -9.04 -15.88
CA LYS A 278 14.00 -8.55 -14.80
C LYS A 278 13.24 -7.83 -13.69
N LYS A 279 12.20 -7.05 -14.07
CA LYS A 279 11.37 -6.28 -13.14
C LYS A 279 10.20 -7.08 -12.56
N SER A 280 9.90 -8.27 -13.06
CA SER A 280 8.81 -9.10 -12.54
C SER A 280 9.10 -9.57 -11.11
N CYS A 281 8.07 -10.08 -10.42
CA CYS A 281 8.10 -10.39 -9.00
C CYS A 281 9.32 -11.24 -8.60
N VAL A 282 9.50 -12.40 -9.22
CA VAL A 282 10.53 -13.37 -8.83
C VAL A 282 11.95 -12.83 -9.04
N PRO A 283 12.39 -12.46 -10.28
CA PRO A 283 13.75 -11.98 -10.51
C PRO A 283 14.10 -10.71 -9.74
N SER A 284 13.11 -9.83 -9.48
CA SER A 284 13.36 -8.59 -8.75
C SER A 284 13.41 -8.76 -7.23
N SER A 285 12.85 -9.85 -6.69
CA SER A 285 12.85 -10.12 -5.25
C SER A 285 14.14 -10.78 -4.75
N ILE A 286 14.78 -11.60 -5.59
CA ILE A 286 16.01 -12.32 -5.25
C ILE A 286 17.15 -11.39 -4.80
N PRO A 287 17.52 -10.33 -5.54
CA PRO A 287 18.58 -9.42 -5.10
C PRO A 287 18.25 -8.70 -3.78
N LEU A 288 16.97 -8.39 -3.53
CA LEU A 288 16.54 -7.79 -2.28
C LEU A 288 16.75 -8.74 -1.10
N TRP A 289 16.44 -10.02 -1.27
CA TRP A 289 16.67 -11.05 -0.26
C TRP A 289 18.17 -11.28 -0.03
N ASN A 290 18.93 -11.47 -1.10
CA ASN A 290 20.36 -11.75 -1.02
C ASN A 290 21.16 -10.58 -0.40
N SER A 291 20.63 -9.36 -0.42
CA SER A 291 21.24 -8.19 0.24
C SER A 291 20.98 -8.09 1.75
N LEU A 292 20.16 -8.97 2.32
CA LEU A 292 19.85 -8.94 3.75
C LEU A 292 20.95 -9.61 4.58
N ASP A 293 21.19 -9.08 5.77
CA ASP A 293 22.05 -9.71 6.76
C ASP A 293 21.51 -11.08 7.20
N THR A 294 22.40 -12.02 7.45
CA THR A 294 22.05 -13.38 7.90
C THR A 294 21.20 -13.36 9.19
N ASN A 295 21.50 -12.44 10.12
CA ASN A 295 20.71 -12.26 11.36
C ASN A 295 19.26 -11.85 11.10
N ILE A 296 18.98 -11.20 9.97
CA ILE A 296 17.62 -10.83 9.56
C ILE A 296 16.95 -12.04 8.93
N ARG A 297 17.63 -12.72 8.00
CA ARG A 297 17.10 -13.90 7.30
C ARG A 297 16.72 -15.02 8.27
N ASN A 298 17.56 -15.29 9.29
CA ASN A 298 17.38 -16.32 10.30
C ASN A 298 16.43 -15.91 11.44
N SER A 299 15.50 -15.01 11.18
CA SER A 299 14.49 -14.65 12.17
C SER A 299 13.56 -15.83 12.46
N THR A 300 13.24 -16.06 13.74
CA THR A 300 12.47 -17.22 14.22
C THR A 300 11.00 -17.23 13.81
N SER A 301 10.47 -16.09 13.40
CA SER A 301 9.07 -15.96 12.96
C SER A 301 8.91 -14.82 11.96
N LEU A 302 7.84 -14.87 11.16
CA LEU A 302 7.49 -13.79 10.23
C LEU A 302 7.27 -12.45 10.96
N SER A 303 6.74 -12.47 12.18
CA SER A 303 6.54 -11.27 13.01
C SER A 303 7.88 -10.67 13.44
N ALA A 304 8.83 -11.48 13.92
CA ALA A 304 10.18 -11.06 14.26
C ALA A 304 10.92 -10.51 13.05
N PHE A 305 10.79 -11.19 11.91
CA PHE A 305 11.35 -10.74 10.63
C PHE A 305 10.79 -9.38 10.20
N LYS A 306 9.47 -9.23 10.19
CA LYS A 306 8.82 -7.95 9.87
C LYS A 306 9.30 -6.81 10.78
N ASN A 307 9.43 -7.07 12.06
CA ASN A 307 9.92 -6.06 13.00
C ASN A 307 11.35 -5.61 12.65
N LYS A 308 12.23 -6.51 12.22
CA LYS A 308 13.60 -6.16 11.80
C LYS A 308 13.64 -5.41 10.47
N VAL A 309 12.84 -5.83 9.49
CA VAL A 309 12.83 -5.24 8.13
C VAL A 309 12.06 -3.92 8.09
N CYS A 310 10.93 -3.83 8.82
CA CYS A 310 10.06 -2.66 8.84
C CYS A 310 10.40 -1.68 9.98
N SER A 311 11.38 -2.01 10.83
CA SER A 311 11.89 -1.05 11.82
C SER A 311 12.68 0.02 11.09
N ASN A 312 12.06 1.13 10.82
CA ASN A 312 12.79 2.35 10.51
C ASN A 312 13.40 2.84 11.82
N PRO A 313 14.74 2.87 11.98
CA PRO A 313 15.37 3.42 13.20
C PRO A 313 15.00 4.89 13.42
N ASN A 314 14.57 5.59 12.36
CA ASN A 314 14.02 6.93 12.40
C ASN A 314 12.49 6.97 12.56
N LYS A 315 11.85 5.82 12.76
CA LYS A 315 10.43 5.76 13.07
C LYS A 315 10.26 6.32 14.48
N ILE A 316 9.98 7.60 14.54
CA ILE A 316 9.53 8.24 15.77
C ILE A 316 8.32 7.41 16.22
N SER A 317 8.51 6.58 17.25
CA SER A 317 7.51 5.64 17.78
C SER A 317 6.22 6.33 18.26
N SER A 318 6.14 7.61 18.08
CA SER A 318 5.27 8.56 18.74
C SER A 318 4.45 9.45 17.78
N SER A 319 4.26 9.06 16.51
CA SER A 319 3.36 9.82 15.62
C SER A 319 1.95 10.01 16.21
N HIS A 320 1.51 9.12 17.10
CA HIS A 320 0.24 9.26 17.81
C HIS A 320 0.17 10.51 18.67
N ARG A 321 1.28 11.01 19.26
CA ARG A 321 1.30 12.26 20.03
C ARG A 321 0.98 13.48 19.16
N PHE A 322 1.27 13.42 17.86
CA PHE A 322 0.96 14.52 16.95
C PHE A 322 -0.51 14.57 16.52
N PHE A 323 -1.28 13.50 16.73
CA PHE A 323 -2.71 13.43 16.44
C PHE A 323 -3.59 14.03 17.53
N TYR A 324 -3.21 15.19 18.06
CA TYR A 324 -3.79 15.72 19.27
C TYR A 324 -4.39 17.12 19.07
N GLY A 325 -5.45 17.42 19.85
CA GLY A 325 -6.08 18.74 19.94
C GLY A 325 -7.06 19.06 18.80
N LYS A 326 -7.58 20.30 18.82
CA LYS A 326 -8.48 20.81 17.80
C LYS A 326 -7.76 20.90 16.46
N ARG A 327 -8.44 20.54 15.38
CA ARG A 327 -7.88 20.45 14.03
C ARG A 327 -7.05 21.67 13.61
N TYR A 328 -7.60 22.88 13.77
CA TYR A 328 -6.91 24.12 13.41
C TYR A 328 -5.59 24.30 14.20
N LEU A 329 -5.62 24.12 15.52
CA LEU A 329 -4.46 24.28 16.39
C LEU A 329 -3.40 23.20 16.13
N SER A 330 -3.83 21.97 15.87
CA SER A 330 -2.95 20.87 15.47
C SER A 330 -2.22 21.18 14.15
N ILE A 331 -2.90 21.79 13.17
CA ILE A 331 -2.28 22.24 11.92
C ILE A 331 -1.24 23.34 12.18
N MET A 332 -1.58 24.35 12.97
CA MET A 332 -0.65 25.46 13.26
C MET A 332 0.59 24.94 13.99
N HIS A 333 0.42 24.09 14.99
CA HIS A 333 1.51 23.46 15.70
C HIS A 333 2.40 22.63 14.77
N ALA A 334 1.81 21.82 13.89
CA ALA A 334 2.55 21.05 12.88
C ALA A 334 3.30 21.95 11.90
N ARG A 335 2.72 23.05 11.44
CA ARG A 335 3.37 24.02 10.55
C ARG A 335 4.55 24.72 11.20
N ILE A 336 4.42 25.14 12.47
CA ILE A 336 5.54 25.73 13.21
C ILE A 336 6.68 24.72 13.38
N ARG A 337 6.36 23.48 13.72
CA ARG A 337 7.32 22.37 13.85
C ARG A 337 8.10 22.12 12.56
N ASN A 338 7.46 22.26 11.42
CA ASN A 338 8.04 21.93 10.11
C ASN A 338 8.49 23.17 9.32
N GLY A 339 8.58 24.35 9.94
CA GLY A 339 9.09 25.56 9.31
C GLY A 339 8.27 26.05 8.10
N CYS A 340 6.96 25.76 8.12
CA CYS A 340 6.03 26.19 7.06
C CYS A 340 4.80 26.93 7.64
N SER A 341 5.02 27.62 8.76
CA SER A 341 4.00 28.42 9.43
C SER A 341 3.90 29.85 8.85
N ASP A 342 2.94 30.61 9.37
CA ASP A 342 2.77 32.01 9.02
C ASP A 342 3.69 32.95 9.85
N LEU A 343 4.68 32.42 10.59
CA LEU A 343 5.74 33.24 11.20
C LEU A 343 6.60 33.90 10.11
N ASN A 344 7.01 35.15 10.33
CA ASN A 344 7.74 35.92 9.32
C ASN A 344 9.05 35.25 8.87
N PHE A 345 9.74 34.53 9.78
CA PHE A 345 10.93 33.77 9.43
C PHE A 345 10.62 32.62 8.44
N ASP A 346 9.54 31.87 8.70
CA ASP A 346 9.12 30.75 7.83
C ASP A 346 8.65 31.28 6.46
N LEU A 347 7.87 32.39 6.45
CA LEU A 347 7.42 33.05 5.23
C LEU A 347 8.58 33.57 4.41
N HIS A 348 9.58 34.18 5.05
CA HIS A 348 10.79 34.68 4.38
C HIS A 348 11.60 33.54 3.75
N ASN A 349 11.82 32.45 4.49
CA ASN A 349 12.55 31.28 4.00
C ASN A 349 11.83 30.58 2.82
N ASN A 350 10.50 30.69 2.76
CA ASN A 350 9.69 30.19 1.66
C ASN A 350 9.46 31.23 0.54
N HIS A 351 10.19 32.35 0.54
CA HIS A 351 10.09 33.43 -0.45
C HIS A 351 8.69 34.06 -0.57
N LEU A 352 7.90 34.00 0.50
CA LEU A 352 6.53 34.56 0.57
C LEU A 352 6.52 35.96 1.23
N ARG A 353 7.65 36.39 1.81
CA ARG A 353 7.81 37.68 2.47
C ARG A 353 9.26 38.17 2.35
N GLU A 354 9.44 39.49 2.18
CA GLU A 354 10.76 40.08 2.08
C GLU A 354 11.49 40.22 3.43
N ASN A 355 10.71 40.31 4.52
CA ASN A 355 11.24 40.62 5.85
C ASN A 355 10.89 39.54 6.84
N SER A 356 11.85 39.04 7.61
CA SER A 356 11.72 38.02 8.65
C SER A 356 11.52 38.58 10.06
N TYR A 357 11.54 39.91 10.27
CA TYR A 357 11.42 40.51 11.59
C TYR A 357 10.03 40.35 12.21
N CYS A 358 10.02 40.20 13.54
CA CYS A 358 8.80 40.17 14.33
C CYS A 358 8.17 41.58 14.39
N ALA A 359 6.86 41.62 14.49
CA ALA A 359 6.10 42.87 14.70
C ALA A 359 6.37 43.53 16.07
N CYS A 360 7.21 42.94 16.94
CA CYS A 360 7.76 43.61 18.13
C CYS A 360 8.96 44.46 17.81
N SER A 361 9.51 44.37 16.60
CA SER A 361 10.68 45.11 16.09
C SER A 361 12.02 44.78 16.79
N GLU A 362 12.04 43.85 17.73
CA GLU A 362 13.27 43.54 18.48
C GLU A 362 14.12 42.44 17.80
N ASN A 363 13.48 41.46 17.12
CA ASN A 363 14.21 40.32 16.60
C ASN A 363 13.46 39.62 15.43
N ILE A 364 14.15 38.69 14.78
CA ILE A 364 13.57 37.78 13.76
C ILE A 364 12.46 36.92 14.39
N GLU A 365 11.33 36.78 13.68
CA GLU A 365 10.17 36.02 14.16
C GLU A 365 10.34 34.52 13.95
N THR A 366 11.30 33.92 14.63
CA THR A 366 11.47 32.45 14.69
C THR A 366 10.50 31.83 15.68
N ALA A 367 10.33 30.51 15.63
CA ALA A 367 9.55 29.76 16.64
C ALA A 367 10.11 29.99 18.05
N GLU A 368 11.45 30.04 18.21
CA GLU A 368 12.07 30.30 19.52
C GLU A 368 11.73 31.72 20.04
N HIS A 369 11.83 32.73 19.17
CA HIS A 369 11.43 34.08 19.52
C HIS A 369 9.96 34.16 19.91
N PHE A 370 9.08 33.53 19.12
CA PHE A 370 7.63 33.50 19.36
C PHE A 370 7.28 32.89 20.72
N PHE A 371 7.82 31.72 21.05
CA PHE A 371 7.48 31.04 22.30
C PHE A 371 8.21 31.57 23.53
N PHE A 372 9.47 32.00 23.40
CA PHE A 372 10.31 32.28 24.58
C PHE A 372 10.70 33.75 24.77
N ARG A 373 10.78 34.57 23.72
CA ARG A 373 11.43 35.89 23.79
C ARG A 373 10.52 37.08 23.48
N CYS A 374 9.54 36.93 22.58
CA CYS A 374 8.77 38.08 22.10
C CYS A 374 7.99 38.77 23.24
N ILE A 375 8.23 40.08 23.40
CA ILE A 375 7.55 40.89 24.44
C ILE A 375 6.05 40.96 24.31
N LYS A 376 5.52 40.88 23.07
CA LYS A 376 4.07 40.89 22.82
C LYS A 376 3.33 39.74 23.48
N TYR A 377 4.01 38.63 23.76
CA TYR A 377 3.39 37.40 24.27
C TYR A 377 3.78 37.10 25.71
N ASN A 378 4.34 38.06 26.47
CA ASN A 378 4.80 37.84 27.85
C ASN A 378 3.71 37.27 28.76
N THR A 379 2.52 37.84 28.75
CA THR A 379 1.40 37.42 29.62
C THR A 379 0.96 35.98 29.34
N ILE A 380 0.77 35.62 28.03
CA ILE A 380 0.34 34.27 27.66
C ILE A 380 1.46 33.25 27.84
N ARG A 381 2.73 33.68 27.77
CA ARG A 381 3.90 32.83 28.06
C ARG A 381 3.95 32.41 29.53
N LEU A 382 3.60 33.28 30.46
CA LEU A 382 3.50 32.91 31.87
C LEU A 382 2.49 31.76 32.10
N VAL A 383 1.37 31.77 31.37
CA VAL A 383 0.39 30.68 31.45
C VAL A 383 0.97 29.39 30.89
N LEU A 384 1.71 29.43 29.75
CA LEU A 384 2.40 28.28 29.21
C LEU A 384 3.38 27.67 30.21
N PHE A 385 4.23 28.52 30.82
CA PHE A 385 5.22 28.06 31.81
C PHE A 385 4.59 27.52 33.07
N GLN A 386 3.49 28.11 33.55
CA GLN A 386 2.76 27.63 34.69
C GLN A 386 2.19 26.23 34.46
N LYS A 387 1.57 26.00 33.28
CA LYS A 387 0.98 24.71 32.94
C LYS A 387 2.01 23.58 32.72
N THR A 388 3.20 23.95 32.32
CA THR A 388 4.30 22.97 32.09
C THR A 388 5.36 22.97 33.20
N ARG A 389 5.07 23.57 34.35
CA ARG A 389 6.05 23.75 35.45
C ARG A 389 6.71 22.46 35.93
N SER A 390 5.97 21.34 35.92
CA SER A 390 6.48 20.03 36.35
C SER A 390 7.45 19.39 35.34
N LEU A 391 7.59 19.98 34.13
CA LEU A 391 8.34 19.40 33.00
C LEU A 391 9.55 20.25 32.59
N HIS A 392 10.05 21.09 33.53
CA HIS A 392 11.24 21.91 33.29
C HIS A 392 12.55 21.12 33.34
N PRO A 393 13.57 21.54 32.53
CA PRO A 393 13.63 22.75 31.71
C PRO A 393 12.94 22.59 30.39
N LEU A 394 12.17 23.62 29.96
CA LEU A 394 11.54 23.69 28.68
C LEU A 394 12.54 24.21 27.64
N ASN A 395 12.49 23.61 26.45
CA ASN A 395 13.19 24.09 25.27
C ASN A 395 12.29 24.01 24.04
N ILE A 396 12.69 24.60 22.93
CA ILE A 396 11.90 24.65 21.72
C ILE A 396 11.59 23.24 21.17
N ASN A 397 12.55 22.32 21.25
CA ASN A 397 12.35 20.96 20.76
C ASN A 397 11.28 20.23 21.56
N LEU A 398 11.28 20.40 22.91
CA LEU A 398 10.26 19.80 23.77
C LEU A 398 8.87 20.36 23.47
N LEU A 399 8.73 21.66 23.22
CA LEU A 399 7.46 22.28 22.86
C LEU A 399 6.95 21.79 21.50
N LEU A 400 7.84 21.65 20.51
CA LEU A 400 7.48 21.29 19.14
C LEU A 400 7.31 19.77 18.93
N TYR A 401 8.19 18.97 19.51
CA TYR A 401 8.28 17.52 19.25
C TYR A 401 7.88 16.66 20.43
N GLY A 402 7.80 17.20 21.65
CA GLY A 402 7.71 16.40 22.86
C GLY A 402 9.00 15.63 23.14
N SER A 403 8.93 14.59 23.96
CA SER A 403 10.09 13.73 24.26
C SER A 403 9.66 12.27 24.41
N ASP A 404 10.51 11.34 23.92
CA ASP A 404 10.31 9.90 24.11
C ASP A 404 10.57 9.47 25.58
N ASN A 405 11.30 10.30 26.34
CA ASN A 405 11.53 10.08 27.76
C ASN A 405 10.33 10.47 28.66
N LEU A 406 9.33 11.15 28.08
CA LEU A 406 8.11 11.52 28.75
C LEU A 406 7.00 10.51 28.44
N ASN A 407 6.12 10.27 29.39
CA ASN A 407 4.93 9.47 29.14
C ASN A 407 3.96 10.18 28.18
N TYR A 408 2.95 9.45 27.70
CA TYR A 408 1.96 10.00 26.77
C TYR A 408 1.23 11.23 27.32
N ASN A 409 0.81 11.18 28.60
CA ASN A 409 0.03 12.25 29.24
C ASN A 409 0.83 13.55 29.34
N ASP A 410 2.12 13.45 29.70
CA ASP A 410 3.01 14.60 29.78
C ASP A 410 3.23 15.27 28.42
N ASN A 411 3.45 14.48 27.37
CA ASN A 411 3.52 15.00 26.01
C ASN A 411 2.22 15.69 25.58
N VAL A 412 1.07 15.11 25.94
CA VAL A 412 -0.27 15.68 25.69
C VAL A 412 -0.44 17.00 26.45
N LEU A 413 0.02 17.09 27.69
CA LEU A 413 -0.02 18.31 28.49
C LEU A 413 0.78 19.43 27.83
N ILE A 414 2.00 19.15 27.39
CA ILE A 414 2.84 20.11 26.64
C ILE A 414 2.11 20.60 25.38
N PHE A 415 1.59 19.70 24.57
CA PHE A 415 0.96 20.07 23.31
C PHE A 415 -0.35 20.84 23.51
N ASN A 416 -1.10 20.54 24.57
CA ASN A 416 -2.26 21.35 24.96
C ASN A 416 -1.85 22.78 25.33
N ALA A 417 -0.82 22.90 26.16
CA ALA A 417 -0.33 24.21 26.60
C ALA A 417 0.20 25.04 25.41
N VAL A 418 0.93 24.38 24.48
CA VAL A 418 1.40 25.02 23.24
C VAL A 418 0.24 25.46 22.34
N GLN A 419 -0.75 24.60 22.13
CA GLN A 419 -1.92 24.93 21.30
C GLN A 419 -2.75 26.05 21.92
N GLU A 420 -2.87 26.11 23.24
CA GLU A 420 -3.52 27.21 23.93
C GLU A 420 -2.75 28.52 23.79
N PHE A 421 -1.42 28.47 23.88
CA PHE A 421 -0.56 29.62 23.59
C PHE A 421 -0.76 30.12 22.17
N ILE A 422 -0.71 29.21 21.16
CA ILE A 422 -0.98 29.54 19.74
C ILE A 422 -2.34 30.22 19.59
N LYS A 423 -3.38 29.67 20.23
CA LYS A 423 -4.73 30.24 20.19
C LYS A 423 -4.78 31.63 20.79
N SER A 424 -4.19 31.81 21.97
CA SER A 424 -4.24 33.07 22.74
C SER A 424 -3.34 34.16 22.14
N SER A 425 -2.36 33.79 21.33
CA SER A 425 -1.48 34.76 20.65
C SER A 425 -2.18 35.55 19.54
N ASP A 426 -3.30 35.07 19.06
CA ASP A 426 -4.05 35.62 17.91
C ASP A 426 -3.19 35.80 16.61
N ARG A 427 -1.96 35.27 16.62
CA ARG A 427 -0.98 35.47 15.53
C ARG A 427 -1.39 34.80 14.23
N PHE A 428 -2.19 33.73 14.30
CA PHE A 428 -2.57 32.90 13.19
C PHE A 428 -4.10 32.97 12.89
N LYS A 429 -4.81 33.96 13.43
CA LYS A 429 -6.21 34.23 13.05
C LYS A 429 -6.25 34.94 11.71
N HIS A 430 -6.94 34.32 10.75
CA HIS A 430 -7.36 34.95 9.48
C HIS A 430 -8.86 34.92 9.38
#